data_cdfa0dfe8b79e11e20a2cd61ac5d7a13
#
_entry.id   cdfa0dfe8b79e11e20a2cd61ac5d7a13
#
_cell.length_a   1.000
_cell.length_b   1.000
_cell.length_c   1.000
_cell.angle_alpha   90.00
_cell.angle_beta   90.00
_cell.angle_gamma   90.00
#
_symmetry.space_group_name_H-M   'P 1'
#
loop_
_entity.id
_entity.type
_entity.pdbx_description
1 polymer ?
#
loop_
_entity_poly.entity_id
_entity_poly.type
_entity_poly.pdbx_seq_one_letter_code
_entity_poly.pdbx_strand_id
1 'polypeptide(L)'
;DYPAHNVSPDMSFLELLDVVNDGLTVSNDEPIAFAHDCREGICGTCSCTINGKPHGPGKGVATCQVYMRSFQAGDVIVVEPFRATAFPIIKDLVVNRSAFDRIIGAGGFISVNTGNAQDANNLPINKDNADDAFAAAACIGCGACVAACKNASAMLFTSAKISQLALLPQGQIEAATRAQAMVAQ
;
A
#
# COMPACT_ATOMS: atom_id res chain seq x y z
N ASP A 1 -8.54 23.01 -10.18
CA ASP A 1 -8.98 23.13 -8.79
C ASP A 1 -10.42 22.66 -8.71
N TYR A 2 -10.70 21.82 -7.73
CA TYR A 2 -12.02 21.20 -7.53
C TYR A 2 -12.57 21.64 -6.17
N PRO A 3 -13.56 22.52 -6.11
CA PRO A 3 -14.18 22.89 -4.85
C PRO A 3 -15.01 21.74 -4.29
N ALA A 4 -14.82 21.44 -3.01
CA ALA A 4 -15.62 20.44 -2.31
C ALA A 4 -16.43 21.13 -1.20
N HIS A 5 -17.73 20.92 -1.19
CA HIS A 5 -18.68 21.52 -0.25
C HIS A 5 -19.35 20.44 0.60
N ASN A 6 -19.78 20.80 1.80
CA ASN A 6 -20.51 19.91 2.72
C ASN A 6 -19.77 18.60 3.04
N VAL A 7 -18.45 18.68 3.16
CA VAL A 7 -17.61 17.53 3.47
C VAL A 7 -17.75 17.18 4.95
N SER A 8 -18.19 15.94 5.23
CA SER A 8 -18.25 15.43 6.60
C SER A 8 -16.84 15.15 7.13
N PRO A 9 -16.52 15.47 8.39
CA PRO A 9 -15.26 15.09 9.01
C PRO A 9 -15.05 13.56 9.11
N ASP A 10 -16.13 12.79 9.06
CA ASP A 10 -16.12 11.33 9.11
C ASP A 10 -15.99 10.67 7.72
N MET A 11 -16.07 11.46 6.66
CA MET A 11 -15.84 11.01 5.29
C MET A 11 -14.36 10.60 5.11
N SER A 12 -14.11 9.51 4.43
CA SER A 12 -12.75 9.14 4.00
C SER A 12 -12.29 10.00 2.82
N PHE A 13 -11.00 10.06 2.60
CA PHE A 13 -10.43 10.80 1.48
C PHE A 13 -10.88 10.24 0.11
N LEU A 14 -11.10 8.93 0.00
CA LEU A 14 -11.62 8.34 -1.23
C LEU A 14 -13.08 8.72 -1.47
N GLU A 15 -13.89 8.80 -0.43
CA GLU A 15 -15.29 9.30 -0.55
C GLU A 15 -15.32 10.77 -0.97
N LEU A 16 -14.35 11.59 -0.51
CA LEU A 16 -14.20 12.95 -1.03
C LEU A 16 -13.95 12.95 -2.54
N LEU A 17 -13.06 12.07 -3.04
CA LEU A 17 -12.81 11.96 -4.49
C LEU A 17 -14.06 11.48 -5.24
N ASP A 18 -14.86 10.56 -4.65
CA ASP A 18 -16.14 10.14 -5.23
C ASP A 18 -17.10 11.35 -5.34
N VAL A 19 -17.24 12.14 -4.28
CA VAL A 19 -18.11 13.34 -4.28
C VAL A 19 -17.68 14.36 -5.34
N VAL A 20 -16.37 14.58 -5.48
CA VAL A 20 -15.83 15.44 -6.53
C VAL A 20 -16.18 14.88 -7.93
N ASN A 21 -15.99 13.58 -8.13
CA ASN A 21 -16.29 12.91 -9.39
C ASN A 21 -17.78 12.90 -9.73
N ASP A 22 -18.66 12.77 -8.74
CA ASP A 22 -20.11 12.91 -8.93
C ASP A 22 -20.45 14.32 -9.43
N GLY A 23 -19.84 15.36 -8.85
CA GLY A 23 -19.99 16.74 -9.31
C GLY A 23 -19.52 16.95 -10.75
N LEU A 24 -18.35 16.41 -11.10
CA LEU A 24 -17.81 16.46 -12.46
C LEU A 24 -18.74 15.76 -13.45
N THR A 25 -19.22 14.57 -13.10
CA THR A 25 -20.15 13.80 -13.94
C THR A 25 -21.45 14.57 -14.20
N VAL A 26 -22.01 15.22 -13.18
CA VAL A 26 -23.22 16.06 -13.31
C VAL A 26 -22.97 17.25 -14.22
N SER A 27 -21.76 17.83 -14.17
CA SER A 27 -21.35 18.95 -15.05
C SER A 27 -20.95 18.51 -16.45
N ASN A 28 -20.98 17.21 -16.76
CA ASN A 28 -20.51 16.60 -17.99
C ASN A 28 -18.99 16.83 -18.23
N ASP A 29 -18.23 16.95 -17.14
CA ASP A 29 -16.78 16.99 -17.13
C ASP A 29 -16.20 15.58 -16.90
N GLU A 30 -14.94 15.39 -17.26
CA GLU A 30 -14.28 14.09 -17.11
C GLU A 30 -13.94 13.82 -15.64
N PRO A 31 -14.36 12.67 -15.03
CA PRO A 31 -14.01 12.31 -13.68
C PRO A 31 -12.50 12.06 -13.51
N ILE A 32 -11.99 12.35 -12.33
CA ILE A 32 -10.61 12.07 -11.95
C ILE A 32 -10.41 10.56 -11.83
N ALA A 33 -9.44 10.01 -12.55
CA ALA A 33 -9.09 8.60 -12.43
C ALA A 33 -8.25 8.36 -11.16
N PHE A 34 -8.69 7.46 -10.29
CA PHE A 34 -7.94 7.00 -9.13
C PHE A 34 -8.16 5.51 -8.86
N ALA A 35 -7.12 4.85 -8.35
CA ALA A 35 -7.20 3.42 -8.06
C ALA A 35 -7.73 3.18 -6.64
N HIS A 36 -8.66 2.27 -6.51
CA HIS A 36 -9.19 1.80 -5.22
C HIS A 36 -9.76 0.40 -5.36
N ASP A 37 -9.90 -0.29 -4.22
CA ASP A 37 -10.56 -1.59 -4.16
C ASP A 37 -11.21 -1.80 -2.78
N CYS A 38 -10.49 -2.36 -1.79
CA CYS A 38 -11.07 -2.78 -0.51
C CYS A 38 -11.68 -1.65 0.31
N ARG A 39 -11.15 -0.43 0.24
CA ARG A 39 -11.49 0.73 1.08
C ARG A 39 -11.35 0.48 2.60
N GLU A 40 -10.60 -0.55 2.99
CA GLU A 40 -10.41 -1.01 4.37
C GLU A 40 -8.94 -1.00 4.82
N GLY A 41 -8.05 -0.40 4.01
CA GLY A 41 -6.63 -0.30 4.34
C GLY A 41 -5.83 -1.59 4.19
N ILE A 42 -6.28 -2.57 3.37
CA ILE A 42 -5.69 -3.91 3.27
C ILE A 42 -5.06 -4.19 1.91
N CYS A 43 -5.67 -3.72 0.81
CA CYS A 43 -5.26 -4.13 -0.54
C CYS A 43 -4.08 -3.37 -1.11
N GLY A 44 -3.76 -2.17 -0.59
CA GLY A 44 -2.65 -1.35 -1.07
C GLY A 44 -2.85 -0.69 -2.43
N THR A 45 -4.07 -0.65 -3.01
CA THR A 45 -4.30 -0.09 -4.35
C THR A 45 -4.55 1.43 -4.38
N CYS A 46 -5.08 2.02 -3.31
CA CYS A 46 -5.39 3.45 -3.22
C CYS A 46 -4.14 4.34 -3.07
N SER A 47 -3.27 4.29 -4.07
CA SER A 47 -1.92 4.86 -4.04
C SER A 47 -1.91 6.28 -4.58
N CYS A 48 -1.95 7.28 -3.69
CA CYS A 48 -1.74 8.68 -4.06
C CYS A 48 -0.93 9.44 -3.01
N THR A 49 -0.42 10.60 -3.41
CA THR A 49 0.33 11.53 -2.56
C THR A 49 -0.58 12.68 -2.20
N ILE A 50 -0.76 12.94 -0.90
CA ILE A 50 -1.59 14.03 -0.38
C ILE A 50 -0.67 15.01 0.35
N ASN A 51 -0.66 16.27 -0.08
CA ASN A 51 0.20 17.33 0.46
C ASN A 51 1.68 16.90 0.53
N GLY A 52 2.16 16.25 -0.54
CA GLY A 52 3.55 15.80 -0.67
C GLY A 52 3.92 14.54 0.12
N LYS A 53 2.96 13.87 0.78
CA LYS A 53 3.18 12.64 1.55
C LYS A 53 2.41 11.47 0.94
N PRO A 54 3.06 10.34 0.63
CA PRO A 54 2.37 9.12 0.23
C PRO A 54 1.32 8.73 1.27
N HIS A 55 0.08 8.50 0.84
CA HIS A 55 -1.11 8.26 1.67
C HIS A 55 -1.54 9.39 2.60
N GLY A 56 -0.89 10.57 2.58
CA GLY A 56 -1.32 11.74 3.35
C GLY A 56 -0.74 11.83 4.76
N PRO A 57 -1.42 12.56 5.68
CA PRO A 57 -0.84 12.97 6.95
C PRO A 57 -0.74 11.85 7.99
N GLY A 58 -1.54 10.79 7.87
CA GLY A 58 -1.58 9.69 8.82
C GLY A 58 -0.29 8.86 8.83
N LYS A 59 0.05 8.24 9.97
CA LYS A 59 1.14 7.28 10.07
C LYS A 59 0.60 5.86 10.00
N GLY A 60 1.18 5.02 9.13
CA GLY A 60 0.79 3.61 9.00
C GLY A 60 -0.64 3.40 8.50
N VAL A 61 -1.17 4.33 7.71
CA VAL A 61 -2.50 4.24 7.11
C VAL A 61 -2.42 4.31 5.59
N ALA A 62 -3.36 3.70 4.91
CA ALA A 62 -3.57 3.86 3.47
C ALA A 62 -4.49 5.07 3.20
N THR A 63 -4.50 5.58 1.97
CA THR A 63 -5.33 6.74 1.59
C THR A 63 -6.80 6.56 1.93
N CYS A 64 -7.34 5.35 1.77
CA CYS A 64 -8.73 5.03 2.12
C CYS A 64 -9.04 5.11 3.62
N GLN A 65 -8.03 5.20 4.48
CA GLN A 65 -8.13 5.35 5.92
C GLN A 65 -7.74 6.76 6.40
N VAL A 66 -7.53 7.69 5.49
CA VAL A 66 -7.38 9.11 5.79
C VAL A 66 -8.77 9.72 5.83
N TYR A 67 -9.15 10.31 6.96
CA TYR A 67 -10.44 10.94 7.15
C TYR A 67 -10.36 12.45 7.05
N MET A 68 -11.43 13.09 6.59
CA MET A 68 -11.47 14.53 6.36
C MET A 68 -11.29 15.37 7.64
N ARG A 69 -11.51 14.79 8.82
CA ARG A 69 -11.15 15.41 10.11
C ARG A 69 -9.65 15.71 10.25
N SER A 70 -8.80 15.15 9.40
CA SER A 70 -7.36 15.44 9.35
C SER A 70 -7.03 16.78 8.67
N PHE A 71 -8.03 17.46 8.11
CA PHE A 71 -7.93 18.72 7.39
C PHE A 71 -8.90 19.74 7.99
N GLN A 72 -8.65 21.01 7.71
CA GLN A 72 -9.51 22.09 8.19
C GLN A 72 -10.36 22.67 7.06
N ALA A 73 -11.48 23.28 7.41
CA ALA A 73 -12.30 23.98 6.43
C ALA A 73 -11.52 25.14 5.80
N GLY A 74 -11.48 25.19 4.48
CA GLY A 74 -10.71 26.17 3.72
C GLY A 74 -9.30 25.72 3.35
N ASP A 75 -8.84 24.53 3.78
CA ASP A 75 -7.58 24.00 3.34
C ASP A 75 -7.57 23.74 1.83
N VAL A 76 -6.42 24.01 1.20
CA VAL A 76 -6.09 23.55 -0.15
C VAL A 76 -5.35 22.24 -0.04
N ILE A 77 -5.96 21.16 -0.53
CA ILE A 77 -5.38 19.81 -0.48
C ILE A 77 -4.81 19.49 -1.85
N VAL A 78 -3.48 19.36 -1.91
CA VAL A 78 -2.78 18.98 -3.15
C VAL A 78 -2.72 17.45 -3.23
N VAL A 79 -3.28 16.90 -4.30
CA VAL A 79 -3.33 15.45 -4.55
C VAL A 79 -2.55 15.13 -5.82
N GLU A 80 -1.68 14.15 -5.74
CA GLU A 80 -0.80 13.77 -6.85
C GLU A 80 -0.68 12.24 -6.93
N PRO A 81 -0.38 11.67 -8.10
CA PRO A 81 0.03 10.27 -8.17
C PRO A 81 1.32 10.03 -7.36
N PHE A 82 1.67 8.78 -7.08
CA PHE A 82 2.96 8.48 -6.48
C PHE A 82 4.11 9.04 -7.32
N ARG A 83 4.98 9.84 -6.71
CA ARG A 83 6.11 10.53 -7.35
C ARG A 83 7.34 9.64 -7.50
N ALA A 84 7.19 8.41 -7.93
CA ALA A 84 8.33 7.53 -8.12
C ALA A 84 8.47 7.17 -9.61
N THR A 85 9.68 7.22 -10.15
CA THR A 85 9.96 6.74 -11.51
C THR A 85 9.60 5.26 -11.68
N ALA A 86 9.62 4.50 -10.59
CA ALA A 86 9.17 3.11 -10.54
C ALA A 86 7.66 2.95 -10.80
N PHE A 87 6.87 4.03 -10.67
CA PHE A 87 5.42 4.07 -10.89
C PHE A 87 5.07 5.10 -11.96
N PRO A 88 5.31 4.82 -13.26
CA PRO A 88 4.93 5.73 -14.34
C PRO A 88 3.44 6.04 -14.29
N ILE A 89 3.06 7.31 -14.55
CA ILE A 89 1.66 7.73 -14.54
C ILE A 89 0.95 7.17 -15.76
N ILE A 90 -0.21 6.56 -15.55
CA ILE A 90 -1.13 6.13 -16.62
C ILE A 90 -2.11 7.28 -16.92
N LYS A 91 -2.83 7.75 -15.88
CA LYS A 91 -3.79 8.84 -15.97
C LYS A 91 -4.10 9.37 -14.56
N ASP A 92 -4.14 10.68 -14.41
CA ASP A 92 -4.46 11.39 -13.17
C ASP A 92 -3.70 10.82 -11.96
N LEU A 93 -4.37 10.14 -11.03
CA LEU A 93 -3.79 9.53 -9.84
C LEU A 93 -3.39 8.06 -10.03
N VAL A 94 -3.70 7.48 -11.20
CA VAL A 94 -3.41 6.07 -11.50
C VAL A 94 -2.00 5.92 -12.04
N VAL A 95 -1.23 5.03 -11.44
CA VAL A 95 0.15 4.71 -11.83
C VAL A 95 0.29 3.26 -12.28
N ASN A 96 1.27 3.01 -13.14
CA ASN A 96 1.63 1.66 -13.58
C ASN A 96 2.43 0.95 -12.47
N ARG A 97 1.87 -0.09 -11.89
CA ARG A 97 2.46 -0.91 -10.83
C ARG A 97 3.03 -2.23 -11.32
N SER A 98 3.02 -2.49 -12.62
CA SER A 98 3.38 -3.81 -13.17
C SER A 98 4.79 -4.28 -12.78
N ALA A 99 5.76 -3.36 -12.68
CA ALA A 99 7.11 -3.70 -12.21
C ALA A 99 7.10 -4.17 -10.74
N PHE A 100 6.32 -3.50 -9.91
CA PHE A 100 6.14 -3.83 -8.51
C PHE A 100 5.40 -5.17 -8.33
N ASP A 101 4.37 -5.40 -9.13
CA ASP A 101 3.59 -6.63 -9.14
C ASP A 101 4.44 -7.84 -9.57
N ARG A 102 5.42 -7.66 -10.46
CA ARG A 102 6.40 -8.72 -10.81
C ARG A 102 7.23 -9.14 -9.59
N ILE A 103 7.69 -8.19 -8.78
CA ILE A 103 8.42 -8.51 -7.53
C ILE A 103 7.51 -9.29 -6.57
N ILE A 104 6.26 -8.87 -6.40
CA ILE A 104 5.28 -9.57 -5.58
C ILE A 104 5.06 -10.99 -6.13
N GLY A 105 4.80 -11.12 -7.43
CA GLY A 105 4.55 -12.40 -8.10
C GLY A 105 5.75 -13.35 -8.06
N ALA A 106 6.99 -12.84 -7.98
CA ALA A 106 8.19 -13.66 -7.89
C ALA A 106 8.35 -14.36 -6.54
N GLY A 107 7.80 -13.82 -5.46
CA GLY A 107 7.96 -14.44 -4.14
C GLY A 107 7.31 -13.69 -2.97
N GLY A 108 6.57 -12.62 -3.20
CA GLY A 108 5.93 -11.83 -2.14
C GLY A 108 4.70 -12.48 -1.49
N PHE A 109 4.62 -13.80 -1.49
CA PHE A 109 3.49 -14.58 -0.97
C PHE A 109 3.96 -15.91 -0.37
N ILE A 110 3.11 -16.57 0.42
CA ILE A 110 3.30 -17.95 0.89
C ILE A 110 2.58 -18.89 -0.07
N SER A 111 3.29 -19.89 -0.61
CA SER A 111 2.71 -20.96 -1.43
C SER A 111 2.12 -22.08 -0.55
N VAL A 112 1.54 -23.07 -1.18
CA VAL A 112 1.08 -24.29 -0.48
C VAL A 112 2.24 -25.14 0.06
N ASN A 113 3.48 -24.91 -0.38
CA ASN A 113 4.66 -25.63 0.05
C ASN A 113 5.19 -25.07 1.38
N THR A 114 4.48 -25.34 2.46
CA THR A 114 4.78 -24.83 3.81
C THR A 114 5.74 -25.71 4.62
N GLY A 115 6.13 -26.88 4.07
CA GLY A 115 6.94 -27.89 4.78
C GLY A 115 6.09 -28.91 5.54
N ASN A 116 6.75 -29.74 6.32
CA ASN A 116 6.07 -30.75 7.16
C ASN A 116 5.48 -30.12 8.42
N ALA A 117 4.48 -30.78 8.97
CA ALA A 117 3.98 -30.45 10.30
C ALA A 117 5.12 -30.60 11.34
N GLN A 118 5.15 -29.69 12.31
CA GLN A 118 6.10 -29.76 13.41
C GLN A 118 5.80 -30.96 14.32
N ASP A 119 6.84 -31.51 14.95
CA ASP A 119 6.69 -32.50 16.00
C ASP A 119 5.86 -31.95 17.16
N ALA A 120 4.98 -32.78 17.74
CA ALA A 120 4.12 -32.38 18.85
C ALA A 120 4.90 -31.95 20.12
N ASN A 121 6.15 -32.41 20.25
CA ASN A 121 7.06 -32.03 21.35
C ASN A 121 7.98 -30.85 21.02
N ASN A 122 7.79 -30.22 19.85
CA ASN A 122 8.60 -29.09 19.44
C ASN A 122 8.35 -27.89 20.36
N LEU A 123 9.39 -27.11 20.63
CA LEU A 123 9.22 -25.87 21.39
C LEU A 123 8.34 -24.89 20.62
N PRO A 124 7.36 -24.24 21.26
CA PRO A 124 6.60 -23.18 20.67
C PRO A 124 7.51 -22.02 20.23
N ILE A 125 7.08 -21.27 19.23
CA ILE A 125 7.73 -20.02 18.83
C ILE A 125 7.65 -19.04 20.00
N ASN A 126 8.78 -18.44 20.38
CA ASN A 126 8.80 -17.49 21.47
C ASN A 126 8.00 -16.23 21.10
N LYS A 127 7.53 -15.51 22.12
CA LYS A 127 6.69 -14.33 21.95
C LYS A 127 7.39 -13.23 21.15
N ASP A 128 8.67 -12.98 21.38
CA ASP A 128 9.40 -11.89 20.71
C ASP A 128 9.46 -12.13 19.20
N ASN A 129 9.79 -13.34 18.76
CA ASN A 129 9.77 -13.70 17.34
C ASN A 129 8.37 -13.60 16.73
N ALA A 130 7.34 -13.98 17.48
CA ALA A 130 5.95 -13.87 17.02
C ALA A 130 5.54 -12.39 16.87
N ASP A 131 5.90 -11.54 17.83
CA ASP A 131 5.62 -10.10 17.80
C ASP A 131 6.35 -9.43 16.61
N ASP A 132 7.59 -9.78 16.35
CA ASP A 132 8.34 -9.30 15.18
C ASP A 132 7.70 -9.75 13.86
N ALA A 133 7.23 -10.99 13.78
CA ALA A 133 6.51 -11.50 12.61
C ALA A 133 5.20 -10.74 12.37
N PHE A 134 4.43 -10.46 13.43
CA PHE A 134 3.20 -9.67 13.33
C PHE A 134 3.49 -8.23 12.92
N ALA A 135 4.53 -7.60 13.48
CA ALA A 135 4.93 -6.25 13.11
C ALA A 135 5.36 -6.18 11.62
N ALA A 136 6.13 -7.16 11.16
CA ALA A 136 6.54 -7.25 9.75
C ALA A 136 5.35 -7.52 8.81
N ALA A 137 4.29 -8.21 9.28
CA ALA A 137 3.07 -8.49 8.52
C ALA A 137 2.20 -7.24 8.26
N ALA A 138 2.50 -6.11 8.90
CA ALA A 138 1.81 -4.84 8.62
C ALA A 138 2.02 -4.33 7.18
N CYS A 139 2.97 -4.87 6.43
CA CYS A 139 3.19 -4.52 5.03
C CYS A 139 2.06 -5.03 4.13
N ILE A 140 1.25 -4.10 3.61
CA ILE A 140 0.14 -4.38 2.67
C ILE A 140 0.53 -4.32 1.19
N GLY A 141 1.82 -4.15 0.86
CA GLY A 141 2.29 -4.08 -0.51
C GLY A 141 1.85 -2.82 -1.28
N CYS A 142 1.59 -1.71 -0.61
CA CYS A 142 1.08 -0.50 -1.25
C CYS A 142 2.12 0.29 -2.06
N GLY A 143 3.42 0.15 -1.77
CA GLY A 143 4.49 0.88 -2.45
C GLY A 143 4.77 2.29 -1.91
N ALA A 144 4.12 2.71 -0.82
CA ALA A 144 4.35 4.04 -0.23
C ALA A 144 5.80 4.27 0.19
N CYS A 145 6.50 3.24 0.66
CA CYS A 145 7.93 3.30 0.99
C CYS A 145 8.79 3.64 -0.24
N VAL A 146 8.46 3.08 -1.41
CA VAL A 146 9.14 3.38 -2.67
C VAL A 146 8.82 4.80 -3.13
N ALA A 147 7.56 5.21 -3.04
CA ALA A 147 7.13 6.58 -3.38
C ALA A 147 7.71 7.66 -2.45
N ALA A 148 7.94 7.33 -1.18
CA ALA A 148 8.59 8.22 -0.21
C ALA A 148 10.11 8.28 -0.38
N CYS A 149 10.72 7.29 -1.00
CA CYS A 149 12.17 7.22 -1.17
C CYS A 149 12.64 8.19 -2.25
N LYS A 150 13.65 9.02 -1.93
CA LYS A 150 14.25 9.95 -2.90
C LYS A 150 14.84 9.25 -4.12
N ASN A 151 15.26 7.99 -3.96
CA ASN A 151 15.84 7.18 -5.03
C ASN A 151 14.80 6.24 -5.67
N ALA A 152 13.54 6.27 -5.25
CA ALA A 152 12.49 5.35 -5.69
C ALA A 152 12.92 3.87 -5.63
N SER A 153 13.61 3.48 -4.55
CA SER A 153 14.22 2.16 -4.42
C SER A 153 13.18 1.08 -4.11
N ALA A 154 12.96 0.16 -5.04
CA ALA A 154 12.10 -1.01 -4.85
C ALA A 154 12.64 -1.97 -3.76
N MET A 155 13.93 -1.87 -3.41
CA MET A 155 14.53 -2.67 -2.33
C MET A 155 13.88 -2.43 -0.97
N LEU A 156 13.31 -1.26 -0.72
CA LEU A 156 12.57 -1.00 0.53
C LEU A 156 11.38 -1.95 0.69
N PHE A 157 10.61 -2.13 -0.37
CA PHE A 157 9.50 -3.08 -0.39
C PHE A 157 10.00 -4.54 -0.41
N THR A 158 10.96 -4.85 -1.27
CA THR A 158 11.53 -6.20 -1.39
C THR A 158 12.06 -6.68 -0.05
N SER A 159 12.84 -5.85 0.65
CA SER A 159 13.35 -6.18 1.98
C SER A 159 12.25 -6.37 3.01
N ALA A 160 11.22 -5.50 3.00
CA ALA A 160 10.10 -5.61 3.92
C ALA A 160 9.32 -6.93 3.73
N LYS A 161 9.09 -7.34 2.47
CA LYS A 161 8.41 -8.61 2.18
C LYS A 161 9.27 -9.83 2.49
N ILE A 162 10.55 -9.80 2.17
CA ILE A 162 11.48 -10.90 2.53
C ILE A 162 11.52 -11.05 4.06
N SER A 163 11.66 -9.95 4.80
CA SER A 163 11.65 -9.97 6.27
C SER A 163 10.36 -10.53 6.83
N GLN A 164 9.21 -10.04 6.35
CA GLN A 164 7.90 -10.55 6.76
C GLN A 164 7.80 -12.07 6.62
N LEU A 165 8.12 -12.58 5.42
CA LEU A 165 7.92 -13.99 5.09
C LEU A 165 8.98 -14.90 5.73
N ALA A 166 10.17 -14.37 6.02
CA ALA A 166 11.23 -15.10 6.73
C ALA A 166 10.95 -15.24 8.24
N LEU A 167 10.21 -14.31 8.83
CA LEU A 167 9.84 -14.37 10.25
C LEU A 167 8.64 -15.30 10.53
N LEU A 168 7.89 -15.67 9.51
CA LEU A 168 6.77 -16.60 9.66
C LEU A 168 7.30 -18.01 10.01
N PRO A 169 6.60 -18.76 10.88
CA PRO A 169 6.96 -20.15 11.19
C PRO A 169 6.72 -21.10 10.00
N GLN A 170 5.81 -20.74 9.08
CA GLN A 170 5.48 -21.52 7.90
C GLN A 170 6.33 -21.09 6.70
N GLY A 171 6.54 -22.01 5.75
CA GLY A 171 7.16 -21.70 4.46
C GLY A 171 8.67 -21.48 4.52
N GLN A 172 9.34 -21.91 5.57
CA GLN A 172 10.80 -21.76 5.73
C GLN A 172 11.60 -22.49 4.62
N ILE A 173 11.06 -23.58 4.08
CA ILE A 173 11.69 -24.35 3.01
C ILE A 173 11.83 -23.56 1.69
N GLU A 174 11.00 -22.54 1.47
CA GLU A 174 11.05 -21.70 0.27
C GLU A 174 11.63 -20.30 0.53
N ALA A 175 12.02 -19.97 1.76
CA ALA A 175 12.43 -18.63 2.15
C ALA A 175 13.64 -18.12 1.34
N ALA A 176 14.66 -18.96 1.15
CA ALA A 176 15.87 -18.60 0.39
C ALA A 176 15.58 -18.41 -1.10
N THR A 177 14.83 -19.34 -1.70
CA THR A 177 14.47 -19.28 -3.13
C THR A 177 13.60 -18.06 -3.41
N ARG A 178 12.64 -17.78 -2.53
CA ARG A 178 11.79 -16.59 -2.60
C ARG A 178 12.63 -15.31 -2.58
N ALA A 179 13.55 -15.18 -1.62
CA ALA A 179 14.40 -14.01 -1.50
C ALA A 179 15.22 -13.77 -2.77
N GLN A 180 15.84 -14.82 -3.31
CA GLN A 180 16.61 -14.75 -4.55
C GLN A 180 15.73 -14.34 -5.74
N ALA A 181 14.54 -14.93 -5.87
CA ALA A 181 13.62 -14.62 -6.96
C ALA A 181 13.12 -13.18 -6.91
N MET A 182 12.80 -12.65 -5.73
CA MET A 182 12.35 -11.27 -5.57
C MET A 182 13.45 -10.24 -5.81
N VAL A 183 14.69 -10.55 -5.43
CA VAL A 183 15.84 -9.65 -5.66
C VAL A 183 16.27 -9.63 -7.12
N ALA A 184 15.97 -10.67 -7.88
CA ALA A 184 16.32 -10.79 -9.30
C ALA A 184 15.36 -9.97 -10.23
N GLN A 185 14.23 -9.45 -9.74
CA GLN A 185 13.30 -8.63 -10.52
C GLN A 185 13.71 -7.18 -10.58
#